data_9875eea43874899631d445c54118977e
#
_entry.id   9875eea43874899631d445c54118977e
#
_cell.length_a   1.000
_cell.length_b   1.000
_cell.length_c   1.000
_cell.angle_alpha   90.00
_cell.angle_beta   90.00
_cell.angle_gamma   90.00
#
_symmetry.space_group_name_H-M   'P 1'
#
loop_
_entity.id
_entity.type
_entity.pdbx_description
1 polymer ?
#
loop_
_entity_poly.entity_id
_entity_poly.type
_entity_poly.pdbx_seq_one_letter_code
_entity_poly.pdbx_strand_id
1 'polypeptide(L)'
;LLPIPRAAVHQGKILAVCTGALVATGLNLFALALSAGHLLQMLPHGGDVQIELPLAAFASIAPLALLFAFFVSAALVGIASFARTFKEGQALLGPVQMVFILPAMAGAIPGLELTPGLACVPVVNVVLAFRSLLNGESLPLEYAITAASLFVSALAAVWASVRLLSRESLFAPPVAARPPGYPA
;
A
#
# COMPACT_ATOMS: atom_id res chain seq x y z
N LEU A 1 19.62 10.43 28.58
CA LEU A 1 18.47 9.94 27.79
C LEU A 1 17.79 11.18 27.19
N LEU A 2 17.97 11.44 25.89
CA LEU A 2 17.30 12.51 25.16
C LEU A 2 15.78 12.26 25.18
N PRO A 3 14.93 13.22 25.55
CA PRO A 3 13.49 13.09 25.50
C PRO A 3 13.03 13.17 24.02
N ILE A 4 13.04 12.02 23.33
CA ILE A 4 12.53 11.96 21.96
C ILE A 4 11.01 11.99 22.03
N PRO A 5 10.34 12.94 21.36
CA PRO A 5 8.88 13.00 21.33
C PRO A 5 8.32 11.72 20.70
N ARG A 6 7.32 11.10 21.34
CA ARG A 6 6.71 9.83 20.88
C ARG A 6 6.21 9.90 19.43
N ALA A 7 5.78 11.08 18.99
CA ALA A 7 5.38 11.34 17.60
C ALA A 7 6.55 11.10 16.63
N ALA A 8 7.77 11.49 16.96
CA ALA A 8 8.94 11.27 16.09
C ALA A 8 9.28 9.78 15.95
N VAL A 9 9.12 8.99 17.02
CA VAL A 9 9.34 7.54 16.97
C VAL A 9 8.31 6.88 16.04
N HIS A 10 7.06 7.34 16.08
CA HIS A 10 6.00 6.80 15.24
C HIS A 10 6.18 7.18 13.76
N GLN A 11 6.51 8.44 13.50
CA GLN A 11 6.85 8.87 12.13
C GLN A 11 8.04 8.07 11.58
N GLY A 12 9.05 7.79 12.41
CA GLY A 12 10.16 6.93 12.03
C GLY A 12 9.71 5.50 11.65
N LYS A 13 8.76 4.92 12.39
CA LYS A 13 8.19 3.59 12.05
C LYS A 13 7.43 3.63 10.72
N ILE A 14 6.58 4.62 10.50
CA ILE A 14 5.86 4.78 9.23
C ILE A 14 6.86 4.91 8.08
N LEU A 15 7.85 5.78 8.21
CA LEU A 15 8.87 5.97 7.17
C LEU A 15 9.64 4.68 6.89
N ALA A 16 10.06 3.94 7.91
CA ALA A 16 10.78 2.68 7.73
C ALA A 16 9.95 1.64 6.98
N VAL A 17 8.67 1.45 7.38
CA VAL A 17 7.77 0.51 6.73
C VAL A 17 7.45 0.94 5.30
N CYS A 18 7.17 2.23 5.08
CA CYS A 18 6.94 2.79 3.74
C CYS A 18 8.15 2.61 2.84
N THR A 19 9.36 2.91 3.33
CA THR A 19 10.59 2.73 2.54
C THR A 19 10.79 1.26 2.15
N GLY A 20 10.62 0.34 3.09
CA GLY A 20 10.69 -1.10 2.81
C GLY A 20 9.67 -1.55 1.78
N ALA A 21 8.42 -1.09 1.90
CA ALA A 21 7.36 -1.41 0.95
C ALA A 21 7.61 -0.81 -0.45
N LEU A 22 8.10 0.42 -0.53
CA LEU A 22 8.45 1.06 -1.80
C LEU A 22 9.60 0.33 -2.51
N VAL A 23 10.64 -0.05 -1.77
CA VAL A 23 11.76 -0.85 -2.31
C VAL A 23 11.27 -2.20 -2.79
N ALA A 24 10.47 -2.91 -1.99
CA ALA A 24 9.90 -4.21 -2.36
C ALA A 24 9.00 -4.11 -3.60
N THR A 25 8.16 -3.07 -3.67
CA THR A 25 7.28 -2.82 -4.83
C THR A 25 8.09 -2.51 -6.08
N GLY A 26 9.12 -1.67 -5.97
CA GLY A 26 10.04 -1.37 -7.07
C GLY A 26 10.75 -2.61 -7.60
N LEU A 27 11.29 -3.45 -6.71
CA LEU A 27 11.92 -4.72 -7.08
C LEU A 27 10.94 -5.69 -7.73
N ASN A 28 9.70 -5.78 -7.24
CA ASN A 28 8.66 -6.61 -7.84
C ASN A 28 8.29 -6.14 -9.25
N LEU A 29 8.09 -4.83 -9.45
CA LEU A 29 7.80 -4.27 -10.77
C LEU A 29 8.95 -4.51 -11.75
N PHE A 30 10.19 -4.34 -11.29
CA PHE A 30 11.39 -4.61 -12.09
C PHE A 30 11.48 -6.10 -12.47
N ALA A 31 11.30 -7.00 -11.52
CA ALA A 31 11.30 -8.43 -11.75
C ALA A 31 10.19 -8.85 -12.72
N LEU A 32 8.98 -8.27 -12.57
CA LEU A 32 7.85 -8.52 -13.46
C LEU A 32 8.16 -8.06 -14.89
N ALA A 33 8.72 -6.87 -15.06
CA ALA A 33 9.11 -6.36 -16.38
C ALA A 33 10.17 -7.24 -17.06
N LEU A 34 11.18 -7.71 -16.30
CA LEU A 34 12.19 -8.64 -16.82
C LEU A 34 11.58 -9.99 -17.21
N SER A 35 10.76 -10.56 -16.33
CA SER A 35 10.13 -11.86 -16.55
C SER A 35 9.19 -11.83 -17.75
N ALA A 36 8.40 -10.77 -17.89
CA ALA A 36 7.51 -10.60 -19.02
C ALA A 36 8.29 -10.46 -20.34
N GLY A 37 9.40 -9.70 -20.35
CA GLY A 37 10.28 -9.59 -21.51
C GLY A 37 10.89 -10.93 -21.93
N HIS A 38 11.33 -11.73 -20.95
CA HIS A 38 11.89 -13.05 -21.21
C HIS A 38 10.86 -14.07 -21.72
N LEU A 39 9.65 -14.05 -21.13
CA LEU A 39 8.54 -14.93 -21.54
C LEU A 39 8.13 -14.69 -23.00
N LEU A 40 8.10 -13.43 -23.43
CA LEU A 40 7.77 -13.06 -24.81
C LEU A 40 8.82 -13.58 -25.82
N GLN A 41 10.10 -13.58 -25.45
CA GLN A 41 11.16 -14.12 -26.29
C GLN A 41 11.10 -15.65 -26.45
N MET A 42 10.48 -16.35 -25.50
CA MET A 42 10.30 -17.80 -25.53
C MET A 42 9.06 -18.27 -26.30
N LEU A 43 8.09 -17.38 -26.58
CA LEU A 43 6.92 -17.73 -27.37
C LEU A 43 7.32 -17.99 -28.81
N PRO A 44 6.91 -19.12 -29.43
CA PRO A 44 7.18 -19.41 -30.83
C PRO A 44 6.60 -18.31 -31.72
N HIS A 45 7.38 -17.73 -32.58
CA HIS A 45 7.00 -16.68 -33.55
C HIS A 45 6.06 -17.21 -34.65
N GLY A 46 5.04 -17.97 -34.32
CA GLY A 46 4.17 -18.71 -35.24
C GLY A 46 2.71 -18.21 -35.32
N GLY A 47 2.41 -17.01 -34.86
CA GLY A 47 1.09 -16.41 -35.01
C GLY A 47 1.16 -14.88 -35.00
N ASP A 48 0.26 -14.23 -35.74
CA ASP A 48 0.10 -12.76 -35.87
C ASP A 48 -0.17 -12.00 -34.54
N VAL A 49 0.16 -12.58 -33.40
CA VAL A 49 0.01 -11.94 -32.09
C VAL A 49 1.31 -11.22 -31.76
N GLN A 50 1.44 -10.00 -32.22
CA GLN A 50 2.44 -9.07 -31.72
C GLN A 50 2.06 -8.69 -30.28
N ILE A 51 2.51 -9.49 -29.31
CA ILE A 51 2.42 -9.14 -27.90
C ILE A 51 3.57 -8.15 -27.64
N GLU A 52 3.34 -6.89 -27.96
CA GLU A 52 4.21 -5.83 -27.53
C GLU A 52 3.98 -5.62 -26.02
N LEU A 53 5.03 -5.84 -25.22
CA LEU A 53 4.98 -5.35 -23.83
C LEU A 53 4.94 -3.84 -23.88
N PRO A 54 3.82 -3.22 -23.47
CA PRO A 54 3.75 -1.78 -23.45
C PRO A 54 4.62 -1.27 -22.30
N LEU A 55 5.90 -0.99 -22.58
CA LEU A 55 6.82 -0.39 -21.60
C LEU A 55 6.23 0.88 -21.01
N ALA A 56 5.44 1.59 -21.83
CA ALA A 56 4.63 2.73 -21.40
C ALA A 56 3.58 2.35 -20.35
N ALA A 57 2.96 1.16 -20.43
CA ALA A 57 2.01 0.71 -19.40
C ALA A 57 2.72 0.46 -18.08
N PHE A 58 3.90 -0.17 -18.07
CA PHE A 58 4.70 -0.35 -16.86
C PHE A 58 5.12 0.98 -16.25
N ALA A 59 5.53 1.95 -17.08
CA ALA A 59 5.85 3.29 -16.59
C ALA A 59 4.65 4.01 -15.98
N SER A 60 3.45 3.75 -16.48
CA SER A 60 2.20 4.31 -15.94
C SER A 60 1.71 3.57 -14.69
N ILE A 61 1.95 2.26 -14.60
CA ILE A 61 1.61 1.44 -13.43
C ILE A 61 2.50 1.77 -12.23
N ALA A 62 3.79 2.06 -12.45
CA ALA A 62 4.76 2.26 -11.39
C ALA A 62 4.34 3.34 -10.36
N PRO A 63 3.93 4.57 -10.75
CA PRO A 63 3.52 5.59 -9.79
C PRO A 63 2.28 5.19 -9.00
N LEU A 64 1.30 4.51 -9.62
CA LEU A 64 0.13 4.01 -8.91
C LEU A 64 0.50 2.91 -7.91
N ALA A 65 1.38 1.99 -8.29
CA ALA A 65 1.86 0.92 -7.41
C ALA A 65 2.62 1.48 -6.20
N LEU A 66 3.47 2.50 -6.41
CA LEU A 66 4.18 3.16 -5.33
C LEU A 66 3.23 3.90 -4.39
N LEU A 67 2.24 4.61 -4.94
CA LEU A 67 1.24 5.32 -4.16
C LEU A 67 0.34 4.36 -3.37
N PHE A 68 -0.02 3.23 -3.98
CA PHE A 68 -0.76 2.17 -3.31
C PHE A 68 0.05 1.50 -2.20
N ALA A 69 1.34 1.21 -2.44
CA ALA A 69 2.24 0.67 -1.42
C ALA A 69 2.36 1.62 -0.22
N PHE A 70 2.43 2.93 -0.47
CA PHE A 70 2.43 3.95 0.58
C PHE A 70 1.12 3.94 1.38
N PHE A 71 -0.03 3.91 0.70
CA PHE A 71 -1.35 3.82 1.34
C PHE A 71 -1.48 2.59 2.24
N VAL A 72 -1.15 1.39 1.70
CA VAL A 72 -1.24 0.13 2.45
C VAL A 72 -0.30 0.14 3.65
N SER A 73 0.94 0.63 3.48
CA SER A 73 1.91 0.72 4.57
C SER A 73 1.43 1.62 5.70
N ALA A 74 0.88 2.79 5.37
CA ALA A 74 0.33 3.71 6.36
C ALA A 74 -0.88 3.09 7.10
N ALA A 75 -1.76 2.40 6.39
CA ALA A 75 -2.91 1.71 6.97
C ALA A 75 -2.46 0.57 7.91
N LEU A 76 -1.52 -0.27 7.47
CA LEU A 76 -1.00 -1.38 8.27
C LEU A 76 -0.29 -0.90 9.55
N VAL A 77 0.51 0.16 9.48
CA VAL A 77 1.15 0.74 10.66
C VAL A 77 0.11 1.29 11.63
N GLY A 78 -0.94 1.94 11.11
CA GLY A 78 -2.06 2.41 11.94
C GLY A 78 -2.75 1.26 12.66
N ILE A 79 -3.08 0.18 11.95
CA ILE A 79 -3.73 -1.01 12.51
C ILE A 79 -2.81 -1.73 13.50
N ALA A 80 -1.53 -1.90 13.16
CA ALA A 80 -0.55 -2.54 14.03
C ALA A 80 -0.35 -1.79 15.37
N SER A 81 -0.65 -0.50 15.39
CA SER A 81 -0.57 0.30 16.63
C SER A 81 -1.59 -0.12 17.69
N PHE A 82 -2.69 -0.78 17.31
CA PHE A 82 -3.67 -1.32 18.27
C PHE A 82 -3.20 -2.60 18.95
N ALA A 83 -2.23 -3.31 18.38
CA ALA A 83 -1.71 -4.53 18.96
C ALA A 83 -0.80 -4.21 20.15
N ARG A 84 -1.14 -4.74 21.32
CA ARG A 84 -0.32 -4.61 22.55
C ARG A 84 0.76 -5.69 22.64
N THR A 85 0.53 -6.82 21.98
CA THR A 85 1.45 -7.97 21.98
C THR A 85 1.70 -8.44 20.55
N PHE A 86 2.82 -9.14 20.35
CA PHE A 86 3.15 -9.73 19.06
C PHE A 86 2.08 -10.71 18.56
N LYS A 87 1.47 -11.48 19.49
CA LYS A 87 0.38 -12.42 19.15
C LYS A 87 -0.89 -11.71 18.68
N GLU A 88 -1.25 -10.59 19.30
CA GLU A 88 -2.37 -9.74 18.84
C GLU A 88 -2.08 -9.15 17.46
N GLY A 89 -0.87 -8.68 17.22
CA GLY A 89 -0.45 -8.20 15.91
C GLY A 89 -0.60 -9.25 14.83
N GLN A 90 -0.16 -10.48 15.09
CA GLN A 90 -0.34 -11.59 14.14
C GLN A 90 -1.82 -11.95 13.93
N ALA A 91 -2.64 -11.93 14.98
CA ALA A 91 -4.08 -12.21 14.86
C ALA A 91 -4.83 -11.16 14.03
N LEU A 92 -4.37 -9.91 14.04
CA LEU A 92 -4.95 -8.83 13.22
C LEU A 92 -4.58 -8.93 11.73
N LEU A 93 -3.46 -9.57 11.38
CA LEU A 93 -3.01 -9.67 9.99
C LEU A 93 -4.01 -10.41 9.09
N GLY A 94 -4.61 -11.50 9.57
CA GLY A 94 -5.58 -12.27 8.79
C GLY A 94 -6.80 -11.45 8.33
N PRO A 95 -7.58 -10.86 9.25
CA PRO A 95 -8.71 -10.00 8.91
C PRO A 95 -8.31 -8.82 8.02
N VAL A 96 -7.17 -8.19 8.32
CA VAL A 96 -6.68 -7.03 7.55
C VAL A 96 -6.34 -7.44 6.12
N GLN A 97 -5.66 -8.58 5.93
CA GLN A 97 -5.41 -9.11 4.59
C GLN A 97 -6.70 -9.30 3.79
N MET A 98 -7.76 -9.82 4.40
CA MET A 98 -9.04 -9.99 3.72
C MET A 98 -9.66 -8.68 3.25
N VAL A 99 -9.50 -7.60 4.02
CA VAL A 99 -9.96 -6.25 3.64
C VAL A 99 -9.29 -5.76 2.35
N PHE A 100 -8.05 -6.18 2.07
CA PHE A 100 -7.34 -5.84 0.83
C PHE A 100 -7.56 -6.87 -0.28
N ILE A 101 -7.59 -8.17 0.03
CA ILE A 101 -7.71 -9.24 -0.96
C ILE A 101 -9.10 -9.25 -1.60
N LEU A 102 -10.17 -9.12 -0.81
CA LEU A 102 -11.54 -9.17 -1.34
C LEU A 102 -11.81 -8.10 -2.40
N PRO A 103 -11.50 -6.80 -2.18
CA PRO A 103 -11.64 -5.79 -3.22
C PRO A 103 -10.70 -6.02 -4.40
N ALA A 104 -9.49 -6.56 -4.17
CA ALA A 104 -8.54 -6.86 -5.24
C ALA A 104 -9.06 -7.95 -6.20
N MET A 105 -9.92 -8.85 -5.74
CA MET A 105 -10.57 -9.86 -6.59
C MET A 105 -11.50 -9.24 -7.65
N ALA A 106 -11.88 -7.96 -7.52
CA ALA A 106 -12.64 -7.26 -8.55
C ALA A 106 -11.95 -7.29 -9.93
N GLY A 107 -10.62 -7.30 -9.95
CA GLY A 107 -9.85 -7.44 -11.19
C GLY A 107 -10.05 -8.77 -11.94
N ALA A 108 -10.50 -9.81 -11.26
CA ALA A 108 -10.78 -11.11 -11.86
C ALA A 108 -12.20 -11.21 -12.46
N ILE A 109 -13.07 -10.22 -12.20
CA ILE A 109 -14.45 -10.23 -12.71
C ILE A 109 -14.43 -9.85 -14.20
N PRO A 110 -14.91 -10.74 -15.10
CA PRO A 110 -15.01 -10.42 -16.53
C PRO A 110 -16.00 -9.27 -16.76
N GLY A 111 -15.63 -8.32 -17.65
CA GLY A 111 -16.51 -7.21 -18.01
C GLY A 111 -16.62 -6.08 -16.98
N LEU A 112 -15.92 -6.18 -15.84
CA LEU A 112 -15.84 -5.07 -14.90
C LEU A 112 -14.78 -4.08 -15.42
N GLU A 113 -15.22 -2.90 -15.83
CA GLU A 113 -14.35 -1.84 -16.34
C GLU A 113 -14.12 -0.76 -15.30
N LEU A 114 -13.02 -0.02 -15.45
CA LEU A 114 -12.71 1.11 -14.59
C LEU A 114 -13.63 2.28 -14.94
N THR A 115 -14.65 2.47 -14.12
CA THR A 115 -15.56 3.62 -14.21
C THR A 115 -15.14 4.71 -13.24
N PRO A 116 -15.53 5.99 -13.43
CA PRO A 116 -15.21 7.07 -12.50
C PRO A 116 -15.66 6.78 -11.05
N GLY A 117 -16.77 6.06 -10.87
CA GLY A 117 -17.24 5.64 -9.55
C GLY A 117 -16.32 4.60 -8.89
N LEU A 118 -15.87 3.60 -9.64
CA LEU A 118 -14.93 2.58 -9.14
C LEU A 118 -13.53 3.14 -8.95
N ALA A 119 -13.14 4.16 -9.71
CA ALA A 119 -11.88 4.87 -9.55
C ALA A 119 -11.76 5.59 -8.18
N CYS A 120 -12.88 5.84 -7.50
CA CYS A 120 -12.89 6.42 -6.15
C CYS A 120 -12.72 5.37 -5.04
N VAL A 121 -12.85 4.06 -5.32
CA VAL A 121 -12.78 3.00 -4.31
C VAL A 121 -11.36 2.48 -4.20
N PRO A 122 -10.62 2.74 -3.10
CA PRO A 122 -9.26 2.26 -2.92
C PRO A 122 -9.19 0.73 -3.06
N VAL A 123 -8.05 0.22 -3.52
CA VAL A 123 -7.78 -1.18 -3.85
C VAL A 123 -8.44 -1.62 -5.16
N VAL A 124 -9.77 -1.52 -5.30
CA VAL A 124 -10.49 -1.84 -6.55
C VAL A 124 -9.97 -1.00 -7.71
N ASN A 125 -9.82 0.30 -7.47
CA ASN A 125 -9.35 1.25 -8.49
C ASN A 125 -7.95 0.91 -9.02
N VAL A 126 -7.02 0.51 -8.15
CA VAL A 126 -5.65 0.14 -8.54
C VAL A 126 -5.66 -1.10 -9.42
N VAL A 127 -6.40 -2.11 -9.01
CA VAL A 127 -6.44 -3.40 -9.74
C VAL A 127 -7.07 -3.21 -11.12
N LEU A 128 -8.18 -2.45 -11.21
CA LEU A 128 -8.82 -2.17 -12.50
C LEU A 128 -7.96 -1.24 -13.37
N ALA A 129 -7.29 -0.24 -12.78
CA ALA A 129 -6.37 0.62 -13.51
C ALA A 129 -5.17 -0.17 -14.07
N PHE A 130 -4.62 -1.11 -13.31
CA PHE A 130 -3.55 -1.99 -13.81
C PHE A 130 -4.04 -2.86 -14.97
N ARG A 131 -5.25 -3.41 -14.85
CA ARG A 131 -5.84 -4.23 -15.91
C ARG A 131 -6.06 -3.43 -17.18
N SER A 132 -6.67 -2.24 -17.11
CA SER A 132 -6.91 -1.40 -18.30
C SER A 132 -5.62 -0.93 -18.94
N LEU A 133 -4.60 -0.54 -18.14
CA LEU A 133 -3.29 -0.17 -18.66
C LEU A 133 -2.57 -1.32 -19.36
N LEU A 134 -2.66 -2.53 -18.83
CA LEU A 134 -2.07 -3.72 -19.48
C LEU A 134 -2.82 -4.13 -20.74
N ASN A 135 -4.13 -3.86 -20.82
CA ASN A 135 -4.92 -4.05 -22.04
C ASN A 135 -4.68 -2.95 -23.10
N GLY A 136 -3.84 -1.96 -22.80
CA GLY A 136 -3.55 -0.85 -23.73
C GLY A 136 -4.65 0.21 -23.78
N GLU A 137 -5.60 0.20 -22.85
CA GLU A 137 -6.66 1.20 -22.75
C GLU A 137 -6.09 2.49 -22.18
N SER A 138 -6.32 3.61 -22.84
CA SER A 138 -5.95 4.93 -22.32
C SER A 138 -7.17 5.61 -21.70
N LEU A 139 -7.26 5.60 -20.39
CA LEU A 139 -8.34 6.21 -19.59
C LEU A 139 -7.72 7.31 -18.69
N PRO A 140 -7.32 8.46 -19.26
CA PRO A 140 -6.56 9.47 -18.52
C PRO A 140 -7.35 10.09 -17.36
N LEU A 141 -8.66 10.21 -17.49
CA LEU A 141 -9.53 10.76 -16.44
C LEU A 141 -9.62 9.79 -15.26
N GLU A 142 -9.93 8.53 -15.53
CA GLU A 142 -10.08 7.48 -14.52
C GLU A 142 -8.74 7.21 -13.81
N TYR A 143 -7.65 7.31 -14.55
CA TYR A 143 -6.30 7.21 -14.01
C TYR A 143 -6.00 8.37 -13.04
N ALA A 144 -6.33 9.60 -13.42
CA ALA A 144 -6.16 10.77 -12.56
C ALA A 144 -7.03 10.70 -11.30
N ILE A 145 -8.29 10.23 -11.42
CA ILE A 145 -9.19 10.01 -10.28
C ILE A 145 -8.63 8.94 -9.36
N THR A 146 -8.13 7.83 -9.92
CA THR A 146 -7.49 6.74 -9.17
C THR A 146 -6.29 7.25 -8.38
N ALA A 147 -5.39 8.00 -9.01
CA ALA A 147 -4.23 8.58 -8.34
C ALA A 147 -4.63 9.56 -7.23
N ALA A 148 -5.59 10.43 -7.48
CA ALA A 148 -6.12 11.35 -6.48
C ALA A 148 -6.78 10.63 -5.30
N SER A 149 -7.61 9.62 -5.57
CA SER A 149 -8.27 8.79 -4.56
C SER A 149 -7.26 8.07 -3.67
N LEU A 150 -6.22 7.47 -4.25
CA LEU A 150 -5.15 6.83 -3.52
C LEU A 150 -4.36 7.80 -2.67
N PHE A 151 -4.05 8.98 -3.21
CA PHE A 151 -3.32 10.01 -2.47
C PHE A 151 -4.12 10.50 -1.25
N VAL A 152 -5.41 10.78 -1.44
CA VAL A 152 -6.31 11.17 -0.35
C VAL A 152 -6.43 10.05 0.68
N SER A 153 -6.58 8.81 0.25
CA SER A 153 -6.66 7.64 1.14
C SER A 153 -5.37 7.43 1.92
N ALA A 154 -4.21 7.64 1.29
CA ALA A 154 -2.91 7.56 1.95
C ALA A 154 -2.76 8.66 3.03
N LEU A 155 -3.12 9.90 2.71
CA LEU A 155 -3.12 10.99 3.68
C LEU A 155 -4.09 10.73 4.85
N ALA A 156 -5.28 10.22 4.55
CA ALA A 156 -6.26 9.85 5.57
C ALA A 156 -5.74 8.73 6.47
N ALA A 157 -5.08 7.72 5.91
CA ALA A 157 -4.47 6.63 6.67
C ALA A 157 -3.35 7.13 7.60
N VAL A 158 -2.46 7.99 7.10
CA VAL A 158 -1.41 8.62 7.91
C VAL A 158 -2.00 9.47 9.02
N TRP A 159 -2.97 10.33 8.69
CA TRP A 159 -3.64 11.20 9.66
C TRP A 159 -4.36 10.38 10.76
N ALA A 160 -5.10 9.34 10.35
CA ALA A 160 -5.77 8.46 11.30
C ALA A 160 -4.77 7.75 12.22
N SER A 161 -3.67 7.22 11.67
CA SER A 161 -2.60 6.56 12.43
C SER A 161 -1.99 7.49 13.49
N VAL A 162 -1.68 8.73 13.11
CA VAL A 162 -1.12 9.73 14.04
C VAL A 162 -2.14 10.13 15.11
N ARG A 163 -3.42 10.31 14.73
CA ARG A 163 -4.46 10.74 15.68
C ARG A 163 -4.83 9.65 16.67
N LEU A 164 -4.81 8.39 16.26
CA LEU A 164 -5.08 7.26 17.16
C LEU A 164 -4.01 7.14 18.23
N LEU A 165 -2.75 7.28 17.88
CA LEU A 165 -1.64 7.23 18.82
C LEU A 165 -1.61 8.40 19.81
N SER A 166 -2.03 9.58 19.38
CA SER A 166 -2.13 10.72 20.30
C SER A 166 -3.20 10.52 21.38
N ARG A 167 -4.23 9.71 21.11
CA ARG A 167 -5.25 9.36 22.11
C ARG A 167 -4.77 8.33 23.13
N GLU A 168 -3.98 7.34 22.72
CA GLU A 168 -3.43 6.34 23.64
C GLU A 168 -2.47 6.95 24.67
N SER A 169 -1.78 8.04 24.34
CA SER A 169 -0.92 8.75 25.26
C SER A 169 -1.67 9.40 26.44
N LEU A 170 -2.98 9.62 26.30
CA LEU A 170 -3.82 10.18 27.37
C LEU A 170 -4.26 9.12 28.39
N PHE A 171 -4.22 7.84 28.03
CA PHE A 171 -4.61 6.72 28.91
C PHE A 171 -3.42 5.95 29.48
N ALA A 172 -2.18 6.32 29.13
CA ALA A 172 -1.01 5.75 29.79
C ALA A 172 -0.98 6.24 31.25
N PRO A 173 -0.98 5.34 32.26
CA PRO A 173 -0.85 5.76 33.65
C PRO A 173 0.46 6.56 33.79
N PRO A 174 0.44 7.63 34.61
CA PRO A 174 1.68 8.36 34.89
C PRO A 174 2.72 7.34 35.36
N VAL A 175 3.91 7.40 34.74
CA VAL A 175 5.04 6.57 35.18
C VAL A 175 5.16 6.77 36.69
N ALA A 176 4.83 5.72 37.45
CA ALA A 176 4.92 5.77 38.90
C ALA A 176 6.32 6.30 39.25
N ALA A 177 6.34 7.41 39.96
CA ALA A 177 7.58 7.99 40.44
C ALA A 177 8.35 6.86 41.16
N ARG A 178 9.59 6.61 40.72
CA ARG A 178 10.45 5.62 41.36
C ARG A 178 10.43 5.85 42.87
N PRO A 179 10.12 4.85 43.69
CA PRO A 179 10.19 5.02 45.15
C PRO A 179 11.60 5.49 45.52
N PRO A 180 11.74 6.47 46.40
CA PRO A 180 13.04 6.94 46.84
C PRO A 180 13.76 5.81 47.56
N GLY A 181 14.91 5.37 47.07
CA GLY A 181 15.74 4.39 47.77
C GLY A 181 16.43 3.31 46.91
N TYR A 182 16.25 3.27 45.58
CA TYR A 182 17.04 2.36 44.73
C TYR A 182 18.34 3.06 44.24
N PRO A 183 19.53 2.49 44.57
CA PRO A 183 20.79 3.00 44.06
C PRO A 183 20.90 2.83 42.54
N ALA A 184 21.70 3.67 41.90
CA ALA A 184 21.94 3.76 40.46
C ALA A 184 22.59 2.52 39.87
#